data_58c447338e5848e0560d510e25681495
#
_entry.id   58c447338e5848e0560d510e25681495
#
_cell.length_a   1.000
_cell.length_b   1.000
_cell.length_c   1.000
_cell.angle_alpha   90.00
_cell.angle_beta   90.00
_cell.angle_gamma   90.00
#
_symmetry.space_group_name_H-M   'P 1'
#
loop_
_entity.id
_entity.type
_entity.pdbx_description
1 polymer ?
#
loop_
_entity_poly.entity_id
_entity_poly.type
_entity_poly.pdbx_seq_one_letter_code
_entity_poly.pdbx_strand_id
1 'polypeptide(L)'
;DNCCIENIQNYIANYEIGSDTFIENVDIILVDRLSTFGNGVEVAVLNETGGREVLMNDKLSAHQAYILALYRHRPELINRMKSIADYYSNKHASAVGSIGNHVMILNTGSIKNVRIGDYCHICGTCRLSNGSVNSNVTAPVHIGHGVICDDFIISSGSKVDDGTMLTRCFVGQSCKLGH
;
A
#
# COMPACT_ATOMS: atom_id res chain seq x y z
N ASP A 1 8.78 20.42 -6.69
CA ASP A 1 10.05 21.15 -6.81
C ASP A 1 11.18 20.34 -6.17
N ASN A 2 12.44 20.55 -6.59
CA ASN A 2 13.66 19.90 -6.08
C ASN A 2 13.66 18.36 -6.13
N CYS A 3 12.99 17.75 -7.10
CA CYS A 3 13.06 16.31 -7.29
C CYS A 3 14.34 15.95 -8.05
N CYS A 4 14.99 14.85 -7.63
CA CYS A 4 16.09 14.25 -8.36
C CYS A 4 15.66 12.86 -8.83
N ILE A 5 15.72 12.63 -10.14
CA ILE A 5 15.33 11.35 -10.75
C ILE A 5 16.46 10.90 -11.67
N GLU A 6 17.09 9.79 -11.34
CA GLU A 6 18.28 9.31 -12.05
C GLU A 6 18.20 7.81 -12.33
N ASN A 7 18.83 7.36 -13.41
CA ASN A 7 18.99 5.94 -13.76
C ASN A 7 17.69 5.14 -13.77
N ILE A 8 16.67 5.64 -14.45
CA ILE A 8 15.42 4.87 -14.66
C ILE A 8 15.65 3.95 -15.86
N GLN A 9 15.52 2.63 -15.63
CA GLN A 9 15.82 1.62 -16.66
C GLN A 9 14.76 1.57 -17.76
N ASN A 10 13.48 1.67 -17.39
CA ASN A 10 12.38 1.73 -18.33
C ASN A 10 11.73 3.14 -18.33
N TYR A 11 10.69 3.35 -17.52
CA TYR A 11 10.02 4.65 -17.48
C TYR A 11 9.23 4.89 -16.18
N ILE A 12 8.89 6.14 -15.95
CA ILE A 12 7.90 6.57 -14.95
C ILE A 12 6.71 7.12 -15.72
N ALA A 13 5.50 6.61 -15.45
CA ALA A 13 4.29 7.04 -16.12
C ALA A 13 3.08 7.10 -15.19
N ASN A 14 2.24 8.13 -15.40
CA ASN A 14 1.00 8.35 -14.68
C ASN A 14 1.19 8.51 -13.16
N TYR A 15 2.17 9.32 -12.76
CA TYR A 15 2.44 9.66 -11.36
C TYR A 15 2.58 11.16 -11.13
N GLU A 16 2.00 11.63 -10.06
CA GLU A 16 2.31 12.89 -9.43
C GLU A 16 3.43 12.68 -8.41
N ILE A 17 4.53 13.43 -8.53
CA ILE A 17 5.70 13.28 -7.65
C ILE A 17 5.81 14.55 -6.80
N GLY A 18 5.82 14.36 -5.48
CA GLY A 18 5.94 15.41 -4.49
C GLY A 18 7.33 16.05 -4.46
N SER A 19 7.47 17.13 -3.71
CA SER A 19 8.71 17.90 -3.61
C SER A 19 9.81 17.15 -2.83
N ASP A 20 11.07 17.48 -3.12
CA ASP A 20 12.24 16.94 -2.42
C ASP A 20 12.31 15.40 -2.43
N THR A 21 11.81 14.80 -3.50
CA THR A 21 11.79 13.35 -3.70
C THR A 21 13.01 12.90 -4.50
N PHE A 22 13.64 11.84 -4.06
CA PHE A 22 14.82 11.25 -4.70
C PHE A 22 14.51 9.83 -5.21
N ILE A 23 14.66 9.63 -6.51
CA ILE A 23 14.41 8.35 -7.19
C ILE A 23 15.64 7.96 -7.98
N GLU A 24 16.30 6.87 -7.63
CA GLU A 24 17.51 6.42 -8.29
C GLU A 24 17.51 4.92 -8.54
N ASN A 25 17.97 4.55 -9.73
CA ASN A 25 18.20 3.15 -10.11
C ASN A 25 16.93 2.29 -9.93
N VAL A 26 15.86 2.68 -10.60
CA VAL A 26 14.55 2.02 -10.57
C VAL A 26 14.21 1.48 -11.95
N ASP A 27 13.62 0.29 -12.00
CA ASP A 27 13.21 -0.31 -13.29
C ASP A 27 11.98 0.42 -13.86
N ILE A 28 10.84 0.38 -13.20
CA ILE A 28 9.60 0.98 -13.69
C ILE A 28 8.71 1.48 -12.54
N ILE A 29 8.11 2.66 -12.73
CA ILE A 29 7.04 3.21 -11.88
C ILE A 29 5.84 3.53 -12.76
N LEU A 30 4.71 2.83 -12.58
CA LEU A 30 3.60 2.90 -13.53
C LEU A 30 2.24 2.77 -12.84
N VAL A 31 1.27 3.59 -13.23
CA VAL A 31 -0.15 3.25 -13.10
C VAL A 31 -0.68 2.88 -14.49
N ASP A 32 -1.04 1.62 -14.67
CA ASP A 32 -1.44 1.05 -15.97
C ASP A 32 -2.96 0.97 -16.17
N ARG A 33 -3.73 1.19 -15.12
CA ARG A 33 -5.20 1.10 -15.11
C ARG A 33 -5.81 1.97 -14.01
N LEU A 34 -7.11 2.13 -14.03
CA LEU A 34 -7.83 2.68 -12.88
C LEU A 34 -7.59 1.77 -11.67
N SER A 35 -6.94 2.30 -10.65
CA SER A 35 -6.54 1.54 -9.45
C SER A 35 -7.15 2.12 -8.19
N THR A 36 -7.52 1.27 -7.26
CA THR A 36 -7.93 1.63 -5.89
C THR A 36 -6.75 1.59 -4.91
N PHE A 37 -5.55 1.28 -5.42
CA PHE A 37 -4.30 1.21 -4.63
C PHE A 37 -4.44 0.30 -3.39
N GLY A 38 -4.94 -0.92 -3.61
CA GLY A 38 -5.15 -1.91 -2.55
C GLY A 38 -6.42 -1.71 -1.71
N ASN A 39 -7.11 -0.57 -1.83
CA ASN A 39 -8.38 -0.37 -1.15
C ASN A 39 -9.48 -1.21 -1.81
N GLY A 40 -10.31 -1.87 -1.00
CA GLY A 40 -11.39 -2.76 -1.47
C GLY A 40 -10.96 -4.19 -1.76
N VAL A 41 -9.69 -4.53 -1.58
CA VAL A 41 -9.24 -5.92 -1.66
C VAL A 41 -9.76 -6.72 -0.47
N GLU A 42 -10.33 -7.88 -0.74
CA GLU A 42 -10.83 -8.79 0.31
C GLU A 42 -9.69 -9.63 0.88
N VAL A 43 -9.62 -9.67 2.21
CA VAL A 43 -8.65 -10.49 2.96
C VAL A 43 -9.38 -11.49 3.85
N ALA A 44 -9.02 -12.76 3.74
CA ALA A 44 -9.51 -13.82 4.62
C ALA A 44 -8.68 -13.82 5.92
N VAL A 45 -9.19 -13.17 6.97
CA VAL A 45 -8.42 -12.95 8.21
C VAL A 45 -8.51 -14.10 9.23
N LEU A 46 -9.49 -14.98 9.16
CA LEU A 46 -9.74 -15.98 10.20
C LEU A 46 -9.90 -17.41 9.71
N ASN A 47 -10.23 -17.65 8.46
CA ASN A 47 -10.31 -19.00 7.93
C ASN A 47 -10.14 -19.06 6.42
N GLU A 48 -9.58 -20.14 5.95
CA GLU A 48 -9.36 -20.41 4.55
C GLU A 48 -10.64 -20.85 3.81
N THR A 49 -11.70 -21.20 4.55
CA THR A 49 -12.97 -21.68 3.98
C THR A 49 -13.91 -20.55 3.56
N GLY A 50 -13.55 -19.32 3.81
CA GLY A 50 -14.33 -18.14 3.42
C GLY A 50 -15.45 -17.76 4.41
N GLY A 51 -16.17 -16.68 4.08
CA GLY A 51 -17.31 -16.18 4.86
C GLY A 51 -16.95 -15.18 5.96
N ARG A 52 -15.66 -14.86 6.13
CA ARG A 52 -15.17 -13.87 7.12
C ARG A 52 -14.16 -12.91 6.52
N GLU A 53 -14.32 -12.62 5.25
CA GLU A 53 -13.46 -11.68 4.54
C GLU A 53 -13.68 -10.24 5.03
N VAL A 54 -12.58 -9.51 5.11
CA VAL A 54 -12.54 -8.10 5.46
C VAL A 54 -12.07 -7.31 4.25
N LEU A 55 -12.79 -6.27 3.89
CA LEU A 55 -12.36 -5.32 2.85
C LEU A 55 -11.29 -4.41 3.42
N MET A 56 -10.08 -4.49 2.85
CA MET A 56 -9.00 -3.58 3.22
C MET A 56 -9.32 -2.15 2.79
N ASN A 57 -8.93 -1.20 3.60
CA ASN A 57 -8.85 0.22 3.24
C ASN A 57 -7.85 0.95 4.14
N ASP A 58 -7.39 2.12 3.70
CA ASP A 58 -6.38 2.92 4.42
C ASP A 58 -6.78 3.32 5.85
N LYS A 59 -8.05 3.23 6.19
CA LYS A 59 -8.62 3.56 7.51
C LYS A 59 -8.97 2.33 8.33
N LEU A 60 -8.67 1.14 7.82
CA LEU A 60 -8.97 -0.10 8.53
C LEU A 60 -8.23 -0.14 9.88
N SER A 61 -8.95 -0.54 10.91
CA SER A 61 -8.39 -0.81 12.23
C SER A 61 -8.65 -2.26 12.66
N ALA A 62 -7.86 -2.75 13.62
CA ALA A 62 -8.06 -4.07 14.18
C ALA A 62 -9.48 -4.28 14.75
N HIS A 63 -10.07 -3.22 15.34
CA HIS A 63 -11.45 -3.26 15.85
C HIS A 63 -12.48 -3.41 14.74
N GLN A 64 -12.30 -2.69 13.62
CA GLN A 64 -13.20 -2.83 12.47
C GLN A 64 -13.07 -4.20 11.82
N ALA A 65 -11.85 -4.71 11.66
CA ALA A 65 -11.60 -6.05 11.16
C ALA A 65 -12.24 -7.13 12.05
N TYR A 66 -12.12 -6.98 13.38
CA TYR A 66 -12.77 -7.85 14.36
C TYR A 66 -14.30 -7.86 14.20
N ILE A 67 -14.93 -6.70 14.09
CA ILE A 67 -16.38 -6.60 13.90
C ILE A 67 -16.78 -7.25 12.58
N LEU A 68 -16.11 -6.94 11.48
CA LEU A 68 -16.38 -7.50 10.16
C LEU A 68 -16.24 -9.01 10.13
N ALA A 69 -15.29 -9.60 10.82
CA ALA A 69 -15.03 -11.02 10.83
C ALA A 69 -15.95 -11.79 11.77
N LEU A 70 -16.29 -11.26 12.96
CA LEU A 70 -16.97 -12.02 14.01
C LEU A 70 -18.45 -11.71 14.17
N TYR A 71 -18.93 -10.51 13.80
CA TYR A 71 -20.34 -10.11 14.00
C TYR A 71 -21.24 -10.49 12.82
N ARG A 72 -20.97 -11.61 12.16
CA ARG A 72 -21.75 -12.10 11.00
C ARG A 72 -23.21 -12.38 11.28
N HIS A 73 -23.57 -12.58 12.53
CA HIS A 73 -24.94 -12.68 12.98
C HIS A 73 -25.74 -11.37 12.91
N ARG A 74 -25.07 -10.24 12.59
CA ARG A 74 -25.65 -8.92 12.38
C ARG A 74 -25.47 -8.48 10.91
N PRO A 75 -26.20 -9.09 9.96
CA PRO A 75 -25.95 -8.88 8.54
C PRO A 75 -26.13 -7.43 8.10
N GLU A 76 -27.08 -6.69 8.68
CA GLU A 76 -27.28 -5.27 8.35
C GLU A 76 -26.06 -4.40 8.71
N LEU A 77 -25.45 -4.63 9.88
CA LEU A 77 -24.24 -3.95 10.30
C LEU A 77 -23.08 -4.24 9.34
N ILE A 78 -22.86 -5.51 9.04
CA ILE A 78 -21.79 -5.95 8.14
C ILE A 78 -21.96 -5.37 6.75
N ASN A 79 -23.18 -5.43 6.19
CA ASN A 79 -23.47 -4.87 4.87
C ASN A 79 -23.24 -3.36 4.83
N ARG A 80 -23.61 -2.63 5.89
CA ARG A 80 -23.38 -1.18 5.98
C ARG A 80 -21.88 -0.87 6.05
N MET A 81 -21.10 -1.62 6.83
CA MET A 81 -19.65 -1.45 6.91
C MET A 81 -18.97 -1.75 5.57
N LYS A 82 -19.37 -2.81 4.88
CA LYS A 82 -18.89 -3.11 3.52
C LYS A 82 -19.22 -1.98 2.54
N SER A 83 -20.44 -1.48 2.55
CA SER A 83 -20.83 -0.35 1.67
C SER A 83 -20.00 0.92 1.93
N ILE A 84 -19.62 1.19 3.17
CA ILE A 84 -18.73 2.31 3.51
C ILE A 84 -17.32 2.07 2.95
N ALA A 85 -16.80 0.85 3.08
CA ALA A 85 -15.49 0.49 2.55
C ALA A 85 -15.46 0.56 1.01
N ASP A 86 -16.51 0.08 0.34
CA ASP A 86 -16.67 0.17 -1.12
C ASP A 86 -16.75 1.62 -1.60
N TYR A 87 -17.54 2.45 -0.91
CA TYR A 87 -17.62 3.88 -1.22
C TYR A 87 -16.26 4.56 -1.07
N TYR A 88 -15.54 4.25 0.00
CA TYR A 88 -14.19 4.77 0.23
C TYR A 88 -13.24 4.36 -0.88
N SER A 89 -13.22 3.09 -1.25
CA SER A 89 -12.35 2.55 -2.30
C SER A 89 -12.62 3.20 -3.65
N ASN A 90 -13.90 3.31 -4.03
CA ASN A 90 -14.30 3.94 -5.28
C ASN A 90 -13.94 5.43 -5.34
N LYS A 91 -14.06 6.15 -4.22
CA LYS A 91 -13.68 7.56 -4.13
C LYS A 91 -12.18 7.79 -4.31
N HIS A 92 -11.35 6.80 -3.94
CA HIS A 92 -9.89 6.89 -4.03
C HIS A 92 -9.33 6.22 -5.30
N ALA A 93 -10.19 5.66 -6.15
CA ALA A 93 -9.78 5.11 -7.42
C ALA A 93 -9.23 6.20 -8.34
N SER A 94 -8.07 5.98 -8.91
CA SER A 94 -7.42 6.91 -9.84
C SER A 94 -6.60 6.16 -10.89
N ALA A 95 -6.48 6.76 -12.07
CA ALA A 95 -5.54 6.35 -13.10
C ALA A 95 -4.16 7.02 -12.95
N VAL A 96 -4.02 7.90 -11.94
CA VAL A 96 -2.78 8.58 -11.61
C VAL A 96 -2.40 8.23 -10.18
N GLY A 97 -1.19 7.74 -9.98
CA GLY A 97 -0.61 7.46 -8.69
C GLY A 97 0.02 8.70 -8.06
N SER A 98 0.35 8.61 -6.78
CA SER A 98 1.08 9.68 -6.10
C SER A 98 2.28 9.14 -5.34
N ILE A 99 3.38 9.86 -5.43
CA ILE A 99 4.56 9.74 -4.58
C ILE A 99 4.62 11.04 -3.77
N GLY A 100 4.61 10.92 -2.45
CA GLY A 100 4.58 12.05 -1.53
C GLY A 100 5.86 12.88 -1.53
N ASN A 101 5.94 13.83 -0.61
CA ASN A 101 7.12 14.68 -0.43
C ASN A 101 8.21 13.96 0.38
N HIS A 102 9.48 14.33 0.14
CA HIS A 102 10.63 13.78 0.84
C HIS A 102 10.71 12.25 0.80
N VAL A 103 10.27 11.64 -0.29
CA VAL A 103 10.33 10.19 -0.50
C VAL A 103 11.68 9.83 -1.10
N MET A 104 12.22 8.69 -0.68
CA MET A 104 13.45 8.13 -1.23
C MET A 104 13.17 6.74 -1.79
N ILE A 105 13.45 6.54 -3.08
CA ILE A 105 13.28 5.24 -3.78
C ILE A 105 14.59 4.88 -4.45
N LEU A 106 15.24 3.83 -3.95
CA LEU A 106 16.58 3.44 -4.39
C LEU A 106 16.64 1.97 -4.78
N ASN A 107 17.34 1.66 -5.88
CA ASN A 107 17.66 0.29 -6.28
C ASN A 107 16.43 -0.63 -6.27
N THR A 108 15.32 -0.16 -6.81
CA THR A 108 14.02 -0.83 -6.72
C THR A 108 13.60 -1.37 -8.08
N GLY A 109 13.07 -2.57 -8.12
CA GLY A 109 12.53 -3.16 -9.33
C GLY A 109 11.25 -2.45 -9.78
N SER A 110 10.09 -3.10 -9.72
CA SER A 110 8.85 -2.52 -10.25
C SER A 110 7.93 -1.99 -9.16
N ILE A 111 7.39 -0.78 -9.39
CA ILE A 111 6.32 -0.17 -8.59
C ILE A 111 5.14 0.07 -9.52
N LYS A 112 4.06 -0.72 -9.35
CA LYS A 112 2.88 -0.65 -10.21
C LYS A 112 1.59 -0.46 -9.42
N ASN A 113 0.80 0.56 -9.79
CA ASN A 113 -0.48 0.85 -9.14
C ASN A 113 -0.34 1.02 -7.62
N VAL A 114 0.67 1.77 -7.18
CA VAL A 114 0.97 1.99 -5.76
C VAL A 114 0.91 3.47 -5.42
N ARG A 115 0.26 3.81 -4.33
CA ARG A 115 0.30 5.15 -3.76
C ARG A 115 1.28 5.18 -2.58
N ILE A 116 2.20 6.14 -2.59
CA ILE A 116 3.25 6.28 -1.59
C ILE A 116 3.09 7.61 -0.88
N GLY A 117 2.96 7.57 0.45
CA GLY A 117 2.87 8.75 1.32
C GLY A 117 4.21 9.44 1.54
N ASP A 118 4.16 10.57 2.24
CA ASP A 118 5.33 11.41 2.50
C ASP A 118 6.40 10.70 3.36
N TYR A 119 7.65 11.10 3.22
CA TYR A 119 8.79 10.60 4.02
C TYR A 119 8.99 9.08 3.97
N CYS A 120 8.49 8.41 2.95
CA CYS A 120 8.69 6.98 2.75
C CYS A 120 10.11 6.68 2.26
N HIS A 121 10.69 5.60 2.76
CA HIS A 121 11.99 5.11 2.32
C HIS A 121 11.86 3.70 1.75
N ILE A 122 12.14 3.55 0.46
CA ILE A 122 12.07 2.28 -0.28
C ILE A 122 13.47 1.99 -0.84
N CYS A 123 14.08 0.89 -0.44
CA CYS A 123 15.43 0.57 -0.88
C CYS A 123 15.62 -0.93 -1.16
N GLY A 124 16.04 -1.27 -2.39
CA GLY A 124 16.33 -2.65 -2.76
C GLY A 124 15.09 -3.55 -2.89
N THR A 125 13.91 -2.98 -2.98
CA THR A 125 12.64 -3.70 -3.08
C THR A 125 12.49 -4.35 -4.47
N CYS A 126 12.06 -5.61 -4.53
CA CYS A 126 11.88 -6.31 -5.80
C CYS A 126 10.62 -5.85 -6.54
N ARG A 127 9.46 -5.87 -5.88
CA ARG A 127 8.18 -5.52 -6.50
C ARG A 127 7.16 -5.02 -5.51
N LEU A 128 6.50 -3.93 -5.87
CA LEU A 128 5.29 -3.42 -5.21
C LEU A 128 4.17 -3.33 -6.24
N SER A 129 3.02 -3.93 -5.97
CA SER A 129 1.91 -4.00 -6.90
C SER A 129 0.57 -3.82 -6.19
N ASN A 130 -0.26 -2.92 -6.72
CA ASN A 130 -1.63 -2.64 -6.25
C ASN A 130 -1.71 -2.38 -4.74
N GLY A 131 -1.14 -1.27 -4.28
CA GLY A 131 -1.07 -1.01 -2.84
C GLY A 131 -1.01 0.45 -2.42
N SER A 132 -1.10 0.65 -1.12
CA SER A 132 -0.91 1.95 -0.46
C SER A 132 0.17 1.85 0.62
N VAL A 133 1.07 2.82 0.65
CA VAL A 133 2.04 3.02 1.71
C VAL A 133 1.70 4.32 2.43
N ASN A 134 1.08 4.21 3.60
CA ASN A 134 0.55 5.35 4.36
C ASN A 134 1.63 5.97 5.26
N SER A 135 2.73 6.41 4.66
CA SER A 135 3.85 7.07 5.34
C SER A 135 3.56 8.53 5.63
N ASN A 136 4.17 9.08 6.67
CA ASN A 136 4.11 10.50 7.02
C ASN A 136 5.33 10.92 7.85
N VAL A 137 5.50 12.24 8.06
CA VAL A 137 6.68 12.83 8.75
C VAL A 137 6.89 12.31 10.18
N THR A 138 5.82 12.03 10.92
CA THR A 138 5.92 11.59 12.32
C THR A 138 6.12 10.08 12.46
N ALA A 139 5.75 9.33 11.43
CA ALA A 139 5.80 7.88 11.41
C ALA A 139 6.13 7.38 9.99
N PRO A 140 7.37 7.55 9.53
CA PRO A 140 7.80 7.13 8.20
C PRO A 140 7.75 5.61 8.06
N VAL A 141 7.48 5.15 6.83
CA VAL A 141 7.51 3.74 6.47
C VAL A 141 8.82 3.42 5.79
N HIS A 142 9.39 2.27 6.13
CA HIS A 142 10.57 1.72 5.47
C HIS A 142 10.25 0.39 4.81
N ILE A 143 10.59 0.27 3.51
CA ILE A 143 10.48 -0.98 2.75
C ILE A 143 11.87 -1.30 2.21
N GLY A 144 12.40 -2.44 2.61
CA GLY A 144 13.80 -2.78 2.38
C GLY A 144 14.01 -3.84 1.31
N HIS A 145 15.14 -4.51 1.44
CA HIS A 145 15.68 -5.37 0.40
C HIS A 145 14.85 -6.64 0.16
N GLY A 146 14.69 -6.98 -1.12
CA GLY A 146 14.07 -8.23 -1.54
C GLY A 146 12.56 -8.32 -1.31
N VAL A 147 11.93 -7.27 -0.80
CA VAL A 147 10.50 -7.26 -0.47
C VAL A 147 9.65 -7.39 -1.73
N ILE A 148 8.60 -8.20 -1.65
CA ILE A 148 7.58 -8.37 -2.68
C ILE A 148 6.20 -8.16 -2.04
N CYS A 149 5.44 -7.18 -2.52
CA CYS A 149 4.10 -6.91 -2.03
C CYS A 149 3.11 -6.86 -3.20
N ASP A 150 2.02 -7.64 -3.07
CA ASP A 150 0.90 -7.63 -4.01
C ASP A 150 -0.42 -7.48 -3.23
N ASP A 151 -1.30 -6.57 -3.67
CA ASP A 151 -2.58 -6.29 -3.00
C ASP A 151 -2.38 -5.95 -1.51
N PHE A 152 -1.75 -4.83 -1.21
CA PHE A 152 -1.31 -4.53 0.14
C PHE A 152 -1.67 -3.12 0.62
N ILE A 153 -1.76 -2.96 1.93
CA ILE A 153 -1.76 -1.65 2.60
C ILE A 153 -0.76 -1.71 3.76
N ILE A 154 0.21 -0.80 3.75
CA ILE A 154 1.19 -0.65 4.83
C ILE A 154 0.92 0.67 5.55
N SER A 155 0.59 0.58 6.84
CA SER A 155 0.31 1.74 7.68
C SER A 155 1.59 2.39 8.22
N SER A 156 1.43 3.62 8.71
CA SER A 156 2.52 4.48 9.16
C SER A 156 3.42 3.86 10.23
N GLY A 157 4.70 4.20 10.19
CA GLY A 157 5.71 3.76 11.13
C GLY A 157 6.13 2.31 10.98
N SER A 158 5.66 1.61 9.96
CA SER A 158 5.99 0.21 9.76
C SER A 158 7.31 0.03 9.00
N LYS A 159 7.99 -1.06 9.32
CA LYS A 159 9.18 -1.52 8.61
C LYS A 159 8.94 -2.91 8.03
N VAL A 160 9.19 -3.06 6.73
CA VAL A 160 9.08 -4.35 6.00
C VAL A 160 10.41 -4.60 5.31
N ASP A 161 11.11 -5.68 5.64
CA ASP A 161 12.48 -5.91 5.20
C ASP A 161 12.79 -7.40 4.94
N ASP A 162 14.01 -7.67 4.53
CA ASP A 162 14.63 -9.01 4.48
C ASP A 162 13.86 -10.04 3.64
N GLY A 163 13.47 -9.69 2.42
CA GLY A 163 12.81 -10.60 1.50
C GLY A 163 11.38 -10.97 1.87
N THR A 164 10.74 -10.17 2.72
CA THR A 164 9.34 -10.38 3.11
C THR A 164 8.42 -10.40 1.89
N MET A 165 7.52 -11.38 1.84
CA MET A 165 6.49 -11.50 0.81
C MET A 165 5.12 -11.27 1.42
N LEU A 166 4.39 -10.27 0.92
CA LEU A 166 3.04 -9.92 1.34
C LEU A 166 2.07 -10.09 0.17
N THR A 167 1.01 -10.84 0.36
CA THR A 167 -0.07 -10.96 -0.63
C THR A 167 -1.42 -10.82 0.07
N ARG A 168 -2.25 -9.90 -0.42
CA ARG A 168 -3.52 -9.54 0.21
C ARG A 168 -3.37 -9.32 1.71
N CYS A 169 -2.54 -8.34 2.07
CA CYS A 169 -2.12 -8.12 3.45
C CYS A 169 -2.29 -6.67 3.89
N PHE A 170 -2.85 -6.49 5.07
CA PHE A 170 -2.89 -5.22 5.77
C PHE A 170 -1.87 -5.23 6.91
N VAL A 171 -0.86 -4.36 6.79
CA VAL A 171 0.14 -4.14 7.83
C VAL A 171 -0.29 -2.97 8.69
N GLY A 172 -0.54 -3.22 9.97
CA GLY A 172 -0.94 -2.20 10.94
C GLY A 172 0.17 -1.19 11.24
N GLN A 173 -0.15 -0.18 12.05
CA GLN A 173 0.82 0.86 12.42
C GLN A 173 1.98 0.29 13.24
N SER A 174 3.18 0.82 12.99
CA SER A 174 4.41 0.50 13.75
C SER A 174 4.75 -0.99 13.81
N CYS A 175 4.34 -1.77 12.81
CA CYS A 175 4.71 -3.17 12.67
C CYS A 175 6.12 -3.31 12.11
N LYS A 176 6.79 -4.39 12.52
CA LYS A 176 8.08 -4.80 11.95
C LYS A 176 7.94 -6.19 11.36
N LEU A 177 8.27 -6.34 10.07
CA LEU A 177 8.23 -7.59 9.31
C LEU A 177 9.60 -7.81 8.67
N GLY A 178 10.09 -9.02 8.79
CA GLY A 178 11.46 -9.40 8.42
C GLY A 178 12.25 -9.83 9.66
N HIS A 179 13.51 -10.21 9.47
CA HIS A 179 14.39 -10.66 10.56
C HIS A 179 15.09 -9.51 11.27
#